data_27256cfc46e4207cd0a0dd7555b46c5c
#
_entry.id   27256cfc46e4207cd0a0dd7555b46c5c
#
_cell.length_a   1.000
_cell.length_b   1.000
_cell.length_c   1.000
_cell.angle_alpha   90.00
_cell.angle_beta   90.00
_cell.angle_gamma   90.00
#
_symmetry.space_group_name_H-M   'P 1'
#
loop_
_entity.id
_entity.type
_entity.pdbx_description
1 polymer ?
#
loop_
_entity_poly.entity_id
_entity_poly.type
_entity_poly.pdbx_seq_one_letter_code
_entity_poly.pdbx_strand_id
1 'polypeptide(L)'
;MRVLAALSGGVDSAVAAARAVDAGHDVTAVHLALSRNPQSHRTGARGCCTIEDSNDAFRAADMLGAPFYVWDLSSEFQEKVIEDFISEYAAGRTPNPCLRCNESIKFEAVLDRAMALGFDAVVTGHYAQIFQGENGPELHRAVDPLKDQSYVLGVLTAEQIAHSMFPLGDSTKVEVRAEADRRGILVAAKPDSHDICFIPDGDTAGWLSRQIESVPGEVLDAETGNKVGTHAGAHAFTVGQRRGLALGNPTGDGERRYVVDVDVKNNVVMVGPPVLLDIDLIETIKPRWSGPIPASGTRIHVQIRAHGDALPATLHIGDGNQVSIQLDDYLRGLAAGQAAVMYDGTRVIGSATVSRSRRSASV
;
A
#
# COMPACT_ATOMS: atom_id res chain seq x y z
N MET A 1 -10.20 24.00 -14.49
CA MET A 1 -10.97 23.14 -13.56
C MET A 1 -10.73 23.66 -12.14
N ARG A 2 -11.70 23.45 -11.25
CA ARG A 2 -11.52 23.64 -9.80
C ARG A 2 -10.94 22.33 -9.22
N VAL A 3 -9.76 22.39 -8.66
CA VAL A 3 -9.09 21.18 -8.16
C VAL A 3 -8.71 21.29 -6.69
N LEU A 4 -8.84 20.19 -5.97
CA LEU A 4 -8.46 20.08 -4.56
C LEU A 4 -7.07 19.44 -4.46
N ALA A 5 -6.06 20.19 -4.01
CA ALA A 5 -4.70 19.67 -3.84
C ALA A 5 -4.48 19.14 -2.42
N ALA A 6 -4.25 17.84 -2.27
CA ALA A 6 -3.96 17.22 -0.98
C ALA A 6 -2.49 17.42 -0.60
N LEU A 7 -2.23 18.31 0.36
CA LEU A 7 -0.88 18.67 0.83
C LEU A 7 -0.53 17.89 2.11
N SER A 8 0.46 17.02 2.03
CA SER A 8 0.96 16.25 3.17
C SER A 8 2.04 16.97 3.99
N GLY A 9 2.48 18.17 3.56
CA GLY A 9 3.66 18.85 4.12
C GLY A 9 4.99 18.29 3.60
N GLY A 10 4.97 17.47 2.56
CA GLY A 10 6.14 16.95 1.86
C GLY A 10 6.36 17.63 0.50
N VAL A 11 7.58 17.50 -0.03
CA VAL A 11 8.00 18.11 -1.29
C VAL A 11 7.13 17.71 -2.47
N ASP A 12 6.75 16.43 -2.57
CA ASP A 12 6.01 15.89 -3.68
C ASP A 12 4.61 16.53 -3.80
N SER A 13 3.87 16.59 -2.71
CA SER A 13 2.55 17.21 -2.71
C SER A 13 2.59 18.71 -3.01
N ALA A 14 3.64 19.41 -2.54
CA ALA A 14 3.83 20.82 -2.81
C ALA A 14 4.13 21.10 -4.29
N VAL A 15 5.03 20.31 -4.91
CA VAL A 15 5.33 20.43 -6.36
C VAL A 15 4.12 20.03 -7.21
N ALA A 16 3.38 18.98 -6.83
CA ALA A 16 2.18 18.57 -7.54
C ALA A 16 1.12 19.70 -7.57
N ALA A 17 0.90 20.37 -6.42
CA ALA A 17 0.01 21.52 -6.35
C ALA A 17 0.52 22.70 -7.19
N ALA A 18 1.83 22.98 -7.15
CA ALA A 18 2.43 24.04 -7.96
C ALA A 18 2.23 23.79 -9.47
N ARG A 19 2.42 22.56 -9.94
CA ARG A 19 2.17 22.19 -11.34
C ARG A 19 0.70 22.33 -11.73
N ALA A 20 -0.22 22.05 -10.82
CA ALA A 20 -1.65 22.26 -11.06
C ALA A 20 -1.98 23.75 -11.21
N VAL A 21 -1.37 24.63 -10.39
CA VAL A 21 -1.49 26.10 -10.55
C VAL A 21 -0.92 26.55 -11.90
N ASP A 22 0.28 26.09 -12.26
CA ASP A 22 0.92 26.45 -13.54
C ASP A 22 0.09 25.99 -14.75
N ALA A 23 -0.63 24.88 -14.63
CA ALA A 23 -1.56 24.39 -15.66
C ALA A 23 -2.85 25.22 -15.75
N GLY A 24 -2.99 26.28 -14.96
CA GLY A 24 -4.12 27.21 -14.97
C GLY A 24 -5.37 26.65 -14.27
N HIS A 25 -5.23 25.71 -13.34
CA HIS A 25 -6.34 25.25 -12.52
C HIS A 25 -6.61 26.20 -11.35
N ASP A 26 -7.89 26.30 -10.95
CA ASP A 26 -8.30 26.95 -9.70
C ASP A 26 -8.05 25.98 -8.55
N VAL A 27 -6.94 26.18 -7.83
CA VAL A 27 -6.43 25.24 -6.82
C VAL A 27 -6.86 25.68 -5.43
N THR A 28 -7.50 24.79 -4.71
CA THR A 28 -7.69 24.87 -3.26
C THR A 28 -6.87 23.78 -2.59
N ALA A 29 -6.11 24.13 -1.57
CA ALA A 29 -5.25 23.18 -0.85
C ALA A 29 -5.95 22.64 0.41
N VAL A 30 -5.75 21.35 0.67
CA VAL A 30 -6.23 20.70 1.89
C VAL A 30 -5.13 19.89 2.56
N HIS A 31 -4.99 20.02 3.87
CA HIS A 31 -4.20 19.09 4.68
C HIS A 31 -5.14 18.11 5.39
N LEU A 32 -4.80 16.81 5.36
CA LEU A 32 -5.60 15.76 5.99
C LEU A 32 -5.03 15.48 7.37
N ALA A 33 -5.76 15.83 8.44
CA ALA A 33 -5.41 15.46 9.79
C ALA A 33 -5.89 14.03 10.05
N LEU A 34 -4.95 13.07 10.06
CA LEU A 34 -5.22 11.62 10.18
C LEU A 34 -4.96 11.08 11.60
N SER A 35 -4.43 11.88 12.52
CA SER A 35 -4.11 11.46 13.88
C SER A 35 -4.87 12.28 14.91
N ARG A 36 -5.51 11.61 15.86
CA ARG A 36 -6.15 12.25 17.03
C ARG A 36 -5.14 12.86 18.01
N ASN A 37 -3.88 12.42 17.98
CA ASN A 37 -2.83 12.85 18.89
C ASN A 37 -1.54 13.21 18.14
N PRO A 38 -1.52 14.35 17.42
CA PRO A 38 -0.38 14.73 16.57
C PRO A 38 0.93 14.99 17.34
N GLN A 39 0.86 15.15 18.66
CA GLN A 39 2.03 15.43 19.53
C GLN A 39 2.66 14.18 20.16
N SER A 40 1.96 13.04 20.25
CA SER A 40 2.37 11.91 21.08
C SER A 40 3.43 10.99 20.46
N HIS A 41 3.82 11.19 19.18
CA HIS A 41 4.57 10.16 18.47
C HIS A 41 5.84 10.65 17.75
N ARG A 42 6.41 11.87 18.08
CA ARG A 42 7.50 12.34 17.24
C ARG A 42 8.60 13.15 17.90
N THR A 43 9.75 12.51 17.85
CA THR A 43 11.06 13.15 17.68
C THR A 43 11.59 12.68 16.31
N GLY A 44 11.44 13.51 15.26
CA GLY A 44 12.00 13.23 13.93
C GLY A 44 11.01 13.23 12.75
N ALA A 45 11.53 13.41 11.54
CA ALA A 45 10.81 13.65 10.28
C ALA A 45 10.11 12.40 9.68
N ARG A 46 9.56 11.49 10.47
CA ARG A 46 8.95 10.23 9.99
C ARG A 46 7.46 10.18 10.29
N GLY A 47 6.66 10.17 9.24
CA GLY A 47 5.20 9.97 9.24
C GLY A 47 4.41 11.19 8.75
N CYS A 48 3.16 11.00 8.29
CA CYS A 48 2.23 12.05 7.88
C CYS A 48 1.43 12.51 9.10
N CYS A 49 1.20 13.83 9.29
CA CYS A 49 0.24 14.39 10.25
C CYS A 49 0.78 14.94 11.58
N THR A 50 1.94 15.58 11.54
CA THR A 50 2.34 16.50 12.64
C THR A 50 1.74 17.88 12.42
N ILE A 51 1.74 18.69 13.50
CA ILE A 51 1.49 20.15 13.40
C ILE A 51 2.52 20.79 12.45
N GLU A 52 3.77 20.31 12.43
CA GLU A 52 4.81 20.75 11.51
C GLU A 52 4.46 20.45 10.06
N ASP A 53 3.96 19.23 9.76
CA ASP A 53 3.49 18.88 8.41
C ASP A 53 2.34 19.77 7.95
N SER A 54 1.39 20.08 8.84
CA SER A 54 0.29 21.01 8.55
C SER A 54 0.80 22.43 8.30
N ASN A 55 1.78 22.91 9.07
CA ASN A 55 2.41 24.21 8.86
C ASN A 55 3.19 24.27 7.55
N ASP A 56 3.90 23.20 7.19
CA ASP A 56 4.61 23.10 5.92
C ASP A 56 3.64 23.08 4.74
N ALA A 57 2.50 22.38 4.87
CA ALA A 57 1.43 22.38 3.88
C ALA A 57 0.80 23.77 3.72
N PHE A 58 0.56 24.48 4.85
CA PHE A 58 0.07 25.84 4.83
C PHE A 58 1.03 26.79 4.10
N ARG A 59 2.34 26.73 4.44
CA ARG A 59 3.36 27.55 3.76
C ARG A 59 3.43 27.30 2.26
N ALA A 60 3.31 26.03 1.84
CA ALA A 60 3.27 25.68 0.43
C ALA A 60 2.02 26.28 -0.26
N ALA A 61 0.86 26.19 0.38
CA ALA A 61 -0.38 26.77 -0.15
C ALA A 61 -0.31 28.30 -0.23
N ASP A 62 0.20 28.97 0.81
CA ASP A 62 0.38 30.42 0.86
C ASP A 62 1.30 30.93 -0.25
N MET A 63 2.42 30.24 -0.47
CA MET A 63 3.35 30.55 -1.57
C MET A 63 2.71 30.42 -2.96
N LEU A 64 1.75 29.50 -3.12
CA LEU A 64 0.99 29.30 -4.35
C LEU A 64 -0.21 30.24 -4.49
N GLY A 65 -0.52 31.03 -3.46
CA GLY A 65 -1.72 31.86 -3.41
C GLY A 65 -3.02 31.06 -3.34
N ALA A 66 -2.96 29.79 -2.93
CA ALA A 66 -4.10 28.88 -2.89
C ALA A 66 -4.80 28.96 -1.51
N PRO A 67 -6.13 29.03 -1.44
CA PRO A 67 -6.86 28.84 -0.18
C PRO A 67 -6.48 27.51 0.48
N PHE A 68 -6.33 27.52 1.81
CA PHE A 68 -5.90 26.34 2.57
C PHE A 68 -6.91 25.96 3.64
N TYR A 69 -7.19 24.67 3.72
CA TYR A 69 -8.07 24.07 4.73
C TYR A 69 -7.42 22.85 5.39
N VAL A 70 -7.85 22.55 6.60
CA VAL A 70 -7.51 21.30 7.28
C VAL A 70 -8.79 20.47 7.42
N TRP A 71 -8.76 19.24 6.92
CA TRP A 71 -9.86 18.30 7.09
C TRP A 71 -9.48 17.25 8.14
N ASP A 72 -10.27 17.17 9.19
CA ASP A 72 -10.12 16.12 10.18
C ASP A 72 -10.77 14.84 9.65
N LEU A 73 -9.94 13.84 9.38
CA LEU A 73 -10.30 12.47 8.97
C LEU A 73 -9.73 11.46 9.95
N SER A 74 -9.41 11.88 11.18
CA SER A 74 -8.76 11.04 12.18
C SER A 74 -9.64 9.87 12.62
N SER A 75 -10.96 10.06 12.66
CA SER A 75 -11.91 9.02 13.01
C SER A 75 -12.03 7.96 11.92
N GLU A 76 -12.20 8.40 10.67
CA GLU A 76 -12.26 7.52 9.50
C GLU A 76 -10.94 6.75 9.30
N PHE A 77 -9.80 7.41 9.53
CA PHE A 77 -8.48 6.77 9.45
C PHE A 77 -8.30 5.71 10.55
N GLN A 78 -8.73 6.00 11.77
CA GLN A 78 -8.70 5.03 12.87
C GLN A 78 -9.53 3.80 12.51
N GLU A 79 -10.78 3.98 12.10
CA GLU A 79 -11.71 2.89 11.80
C GLU A 79 -11.32 2.10 10.55
N LYS A 80 -11.09 2.81 9.42
CA LYS A 80 -10.92 2.16 8.11
C LYS A 80 -9.49 1.68 7.83
N VAL A 81 -8.47 2.21 8.52
CA VAL A 81 -7.07 1.87 8.27
C VAL A 81 -6.42 1.18 9.46
N ILE A 82 -6.48 1.78 10.66
CA ILE A 82 -5.76 1.23 11.82
C ILE A 82 -6.49 0.01 12.36
N GLU A 83 -7.80 0.06 12.56
CA GLU A 83 -8.57 -1.08 13.08
C GLU A 83 -8.64 -2.21 12.06
N ASP A 84 -8.75 -1.91 10.75
CA ASP A 84 -8.62 -2.91 9.69
C ASP A 84 -7.25 -3.60 9.76
N PHE A 85 -6.16 -2.84 9.90
CA PHE A 85 -4.79 -3.36 10.03
C PHE A 85 -4.65 -4.31 11.23
N ILE A 86 -5.15 -3.91 12.40
CA ILE A 86 -5.14 -4.73 13.61
C ILE A 86 -5.96 -6.02 13.40
N SER A 87 -7.16 -5.89 12.83
CA SER A 87 -8.06 -7.03 12.63
C SER A 87 -7.51 -8.06 11.64
N GLU A 88 -6.84 -7.59 10.58
CA GLU A 88 -6.19 -8.45 9.60
C GLU A 88 -5.03 -9.25 10.24
N TYR A 89 -4.17 -8.59 11.04
CA TYR A 89 -3.12 -9.29 11.79
C TYR A 89 -3.67 -10.25 12.84
N ALA A 90 -4.73 -9.86 13.54
CA ALA A 90 -5.43 -10.75 14.47
C ALA A 90 -6.03 -11.98 13.78
N ALA A 91 -6.30 -11.90 12.49
CA ALA A 91 -6.77 -13.01 11.67
C ALA A 91 -5.64 -13.76 10.94
N GLY A 92 -4.36 -13.47 11.23
CA GLY A 92 -3.19 -14.13 10.63
C GLY A 92 -2.87 -13.67 9.20
N ARG A 93 -3.43 -12.54 8.77
CA ARG A 93 -3.16 -11.96 7.47
C ARG A 93 -2.21 -10.78 7.59
N THR A 94 -1.49 -10.48 6.52
CA THR A 94 -0.50 -9.39 6.48
C THR A 94 -0.97 -8.32 5.48
N PRO A 95 -1.77 -7.33 5.92
CA PRO A 95 -2.32 -6.30 5.05
C PRO A 95 -1.28 -5.25 4.66
N ASN A 96 -1.57 -4.49 3.61
CA ASN A 96 -0.83 -3.28 3.27
C ASN A 96 -1.68 -2.03 3.61
N PRO A 97 -1.38 -1.31 4.70
CA PRO A 97 -2.19 -0.18 5.13
C PRO A 97 -2.13 1.02 4.19
N CYS A 98 -1.09 1.14 3.34
CA CYS A 98 -0.99 2.23 2.36
C CYS A 98 -2.01 2.06 1.23
N LEU A 99 -2.26 0.83 0.76
CA LEU A 99 -3.34 0.57 -0.18
C LEU A 99 -4.69 0.92 0.46
N ARG A 100 -4.91 0.48 1.70
CA ARG A 100 -6.15 0.75 2.42
C ARG A 100 -6.40 2.24 2.64
N CYS A 101 -5.34 2.99 2.98
CA CYS A 101 -5.41 4.45 3.12
C CYS A 101 -5.75 5.12 1.78
N ASN A 102 -5.13 4.70 0.68
CA ASN A 102 -5.47 5.25 -0.64
C ASN A 102 -6.90 4.91 -1.01
N GLU A 103 -7.33 3.64 -0.82
CA GLU A 103 -8.69 3.19 -1.11
C GLU A 103 -9.73 4.01 -0.33
N SER A 104 -9.67 3.99 1.00
CA SER A 104 -10.78 4.40 1.87
C SER A 104 -10.67 5.85 2.36
N ILE A 105 -9.49 6.45 2.35
CA ILE A 105 -9.30 7.81 2.84
C ILE A 105 -9.08 8.78 1.68
N LYS A 106 -8.00 8.59 0.90
CA LYS A 106 -7.61 9.59 -0.10
C LYS A 106 -8.52 9.60 -1.32
N PHE A 107 -9.00 8.44 -1.78
CA PHE A 107 -9.77 8.31 -3.02
C PHE A 107 -11.21 7.80 -2.81
N GLU A 108 -11.66 7.65 -1.57
CA GLU A 108 -13.07 7.51 -1.22
C GLU A 108 -13.49 8.77 -0.44
N ALA A 109 -13.11 8.90 0.82
CA ALA A 109 -13.59 9.98 1.68
C ALA A 109 -13.21 11.38 1.18
N VAL A 110 -11.95 11.59 0.72
CA VAL A 110 -11.51 12.92 0.23
C VAL A 110 -12.10 13.24 -1.13
N LEU A 111 -12.13 12.27 -2.06
CA LEU A 111 -12.66 12.51 -3.40
C LEU A 111 -14.17 12.74 -3.35
N ASP A 112 -14.93 11.92 -2.63
CA ASP A 112 -16.38 12.09 -2.47
C ASP A 112 -16.72 13.47 -1.88
N ARG A 113 -15.97 13.89 -0.85
CA ARG A 113 -16.15 15.21 -0.26
C ARG A 113 -15.76 16.34 -1.22
N ALA A 114 -14.70 16.16 -2.01
CA ALA A 114 -14.30 17.13 -3.02
C ALA A 114 -15.38 17.29 -4.10
N MET A 115 -15.90 16.18 -4.61
CA MET A 115 -17.00 16.19 -5.61
C MET A 115 -18.25 16.87 -5.04
N ALA A 116 -18.64 16.55 -3.81
CA ALA A 116 -19.77 17.17 -3.15
C ALA A 116 -19.62 18.71 -2.95
N LEU A 117 -18.38 19.20 -2.85
CA LEU A 117 -18.05 20.62 -2.76
C LEU A 117 -17.88 21.29 -4.14
N GLY A 118 -18.08 20.56 -5.23
CA GLY A 118 -18.03 21.05 -6.61
C GLY A 118 -16.60 21.22 -7.16
N PHE A 119 -15.63 20.46 -6.64
CA PHE A 119 -14.33 20.30 -7.31
C PHE A 119 -14.45 19.29 -8.45
N ASP A 120 -13.64 19.47 -9.47
CA ASP A 120 -13.62 18.59 -10.65
C ASP A 120 -12.66 17.40 -10.47
N ALA A 121 -11.59 17.58 -9.67
CA ALA A 121 -10.59 16.56 -9.42
C ALA A 121 -9.81 16.80 -8.12
N VAL A 122 -9.13 15.74 -7.65
CA VAL A 122 -8.16 15.77 -6.54
C VAL A 122 -6.74 15.61 -7.09
N VAL A 123 -5.86 16.54 -6.73
CA VAL A 123 -4.42 16.51 -7.05
C VAL A 123 -3.65 15.93 -5.86
N THR A 124 -2.77 14.98 -6.12
CA THR A 124 -1.87 14.42 -5.10
C THR A 124 -0.44 14.31 -5.61
N GLY A 125 0.52 14.22 -4.68
CA GLY A 125 1.93 14.03 -4.97
C GLY A 125 2.35 12.59 -5.27
N HIS A 126 1.44 11.73 -5.74
CA HIS A 126 1.80 10.37 -6.14
C HIS A 126 2.51 10.34 -7.48
N TYR A 127 3.47 9.41 -7.58
CA TYR A 127 4.17 9.10 -8.83
C TYR A 127 3.40 7.99 -9.56
N ALA A 128 2.56 8.39 -10.48
CA ALA A 128 1.84 7.56 -11.43
C ALA A 128 1.40 8.44 -12.60
N GLN A 129 1.04 7.85 -13.72
CA GLN A 129 0.56 8.60 -14.90
C GLN A 129 -0.89 8.26 -15.19
N ILE A 130 -1.63 9.22 -15.73
CA ILE A 130 -2.98 8.99 -16.25
C ILE A 130 -2.94 9.36 -17.75
N PHE A 131 -3.28 8.39 -18.59
CA PHE A 131 -3.43 8.58 -20.03
C PHE A 131 -4.89 8.40 -20.45
N GLN A 132 -5.28 9.04 -21.53
CA GLN A 132 -6.59 8.82 -22.11
C GLN A 132 -6.54 7.58 -23.00
N GLY A 133 -7.21 6.53 -22.57
CA GLY A 133 -7.38 5.28 -23.32
C GLY A 133 -8.72 5.24 -24.07
N GLU A 134 -8.99 4.13 -24.76
CA GLU A 134 -10.22 3.94 -25.53
C GLU A 134 -11.49 3.93 -24.66
N ASN A 135 -11.38 3.42 -23.45
CA ASN A 135 -12.50 3.26 -22.51
C ASN A 135 -12.49 4.29 -21.37
N GLY A 136 -11.76 5.39 -21.52
CA GLY A 136 -11.61 6.44 -20.53
C GLY A 136 -10.20 6.55 -19.96
N PRO A 137 -10.00 7.32 -18.89
CA PRO A 137 -8.68 7.49 -18.27
C PRO A 137 -8.12 6.17 -17.72
N GLU A 138 -6.85 5.91 -17.99
CA GLU A 138 -6.11 4.72 -17.58
C GLU A 138 -4.95 5.11 -16.67
N LEU A 139 -4.79 4.38 -15.58
CA LEU A 139 -3.69 4.54 -14.64
C LEU A 139 -2.47 3.74 -15.12
N HIS A 140 -1.32 4.38 -15.15
CA HIS A 140 -0.06 3.79 -15.59
C HIS A 140 1.05 4.00 -14.57
N ARG A 141 2.11 3.18 -14.69
CA ARG A 141 3.35 3.36 -13.92
C ARG A 141 3.96 4.73 -14.14
N ALA A 142 4.67 5.25 -13.14
CA ALA A 142 5.49 6.43 -13.27
C ALA A 142 6.73 6.18 -14.14
N VAL A 143 7.32 7.28 -14.64
CA VAL A 143 8.61 7.26 -15.36
C VAL A 143 9.76 6.86 -14.44
N ASP A 144 9.73 7.27 -13.16
CA ASP A 144 10.72 6.88 -12.17
C ASP A 144 10.37 5.52 -11.55
N PRO A 145 11.06 4.42 -11.92
CA PRO A 145 10.73 3.09 -11.42
C PRO A 145 11.04 2.92 -9.92
N LEU A 146 11.92 3.76 -9.35
CA LEU A 146 12.26 3.73 -7.92
C LEU A 146 11.22 4.47 -7.05
N LYS A 147 10.37 5.28 -7.71
CA LYS A 147 9.31 6.05 -7.05
C LYS A 147 7.90 5.69 -7.53
N ASP A 148 7.79 4.77 -8.48
CA ASP A 148 6.47 4.32 -8.97
C ASP A 148 5.55 3.90 -7.84
N GLN A 149 4.40 4.56 -7.77
CA GLN A 149 3.37 4.33 -6.76
C GLN A 149 2.08 3.76 -7.38
N SER A 150 2.13 3.32 -8.62
CA SER A 150 0.99 2.67 -9.28
C SER A 150 0.49 1.44 -8.52
N TYR A 151 1.38 0.73 -7.81
CA TYR A 151 1.01 -0.38 -6.94
C TYR A 151 0.03 0.04 -5.83
N VAL A 152 0.33 1.10 -5.09
CA VAL A 152 -0.55 1.54 -3.99
C VAL A 152 -1.79 2.30 -4.50
N LEU A 153 -1.82 2.67 -5.77
CA LEU A 153 -2.96 3.26 -6.47
C LEU A 153 -3.78 2.22 -7.24
N GLY A 154 -3.34 0.96 -7.32
CA GLY A 154 -4.03 -0.12 -8.03
C GLY A 154 -5.41 -0.49 -7.47
N VAL A 155 -5.79 0.09 -6.34
CA VAL A 155 -7.12 -0.01 -5.72
C VAL A 155 -8.14 1.00 -6.28
N LEU A 156 -7.72 1.94 -7.12
CA LEU A 156 -8.59 2.97 -7.68
C LEU A 156 -9.51 2.39 -8.76
N THR A 157 -10.78 2.78 -8.69
CA THR A 157 -11.76 2.50 -9.74
C THR A 157 -11.56 3.45 -10.92
N ALA A 158 -12.15 3.10 -12.09
CA ALA A 158 -12.13 3.97 -13.27
C ALA A 158 -12.70 5.38 -12.99
N GLU A 159 -13.77 5.46 -12.18
CA GLU A 159 -14.37 6.72 -11.76
C GLU A 159 -13.41 7.56 -10.90
N GLN A 160 -12.75 6.92 -9.93
CA GLN A 160 -11.76 7.60 -9.09
C GLN A 160 -10.55 8.09 -9.89
N ILE A 161 -10.10 7.33 -10.89
CA ILE A 161 -9.02 7.74 -11.79
C ILE A 161 -9.44 8.96 -12.61
N ALA A 162 -10.69 8.98 -13.11
CA ALA A 162 -11.21 10.10 -13.91
C ALA A 162 -11.22 11.44 -13.17
N HIS A 163 -11.30 11.40 -11.84
CA HIS A 163 -11.31 12.58 -10.97
C HIS A 163 -10.00 12.76 -10.18
N SER A 164 -8.91 12.13 -10.63
CA SER A 164 -7.59 12.19 -9.99
C SER A 164 -6.56 12.85 -10.89
N MET A 165 -5.57 13.51 -10.29
CA MET A 165 -4.43 14.10 -10.99
C MET A 165 -3.13 13.74 -10.28
N PHE A 166 -2.16 13.21 -11.02
CA PHE A 166 -0.83 12.83 -10.54
C PHE A 166 0.26 13.58 -11.35
N PRO A 167 0.47 14.88 -11.09
CA PRO A 167 1.34 15.71 -11.92
C PRO A 167 2.82 15.30 -11.91
N LEU A 168 3.24 14.39 -11.02
CA LEU A 168 4.64 13.97 -10.87
C LEU A 168 4.98 12.70 -11.65
N GLY A 169 4.00 12.05 -12.26
CA GLY A 169 4.18 10.73 -12.88
C GLY A 169 5.16 10.70 -14.07
N ASP A 170 5.38 11.84 -14.71
CA ASP A 170 6.29 12.04 -15.85
C ASP A 170 7.71 12.49 -15.46
N SER A 171 8.01 12.57 -14.17
CA SER A 171 9.26 13.11 -13.65
C SER A 171 9.94 12.17 -12.66
N THR A 172 11.26 12.23 -12.61
CA THR A 172 12.05 11.56 -11.58
C THR A 172 12.03 12.34 -10.27
N LYS A 173 12.29 11.66 -9.16
CA LYS A 173 12.39 12.31 -7.85
C LYS A 173 13.49 13.39 -7.81
N VAL A 174 14.57 13.20 -8.54
CA VAL A 174 15.67 14.19 -8.64
C VAL A 174 15.16 15.46 -9.29
N GLU A 175 14.43 15.34 -10.40
CA GLU A 175 13.85 16.48 -11.10
C GLU A 175 12.83 17.24 -10.24
N VAL A 176 11.97 16.50 -9.52
CA VAL A 176 10.97 17.08 -8.59
C VAL A 176 11.65 17.86 -7.47
N ARG A 177 12.74 17.34 -6.87
CA ARG A 177 13.49 18.08 -5.85
C ARG A 177 14.18 19.33 -6.42
N ALA A 178 14.80 19.22 -7.61
CA ALA A 178 15.41 20.36 -8.29
C ALA A 178 14.36 21.43 -8.65
N GLU A 179 13.15 21.04 -9.03
CA GLU A 179 12.04 21.95 -9.27
C GLU A 179 11.60 22.64 -7.97
N ALA A 180 11.46 21.89 -6.87
CA ALA A 180 11.14 22.44 -5.57
C ALA A 180 12.14 23.52 -5.12
N ASP A 181 13.44 23.27 -5.29
CA ASP A 181 14.51 24.24 -5.00
C ASP A 181 14.37 25.50 -5.87
N ARG A 182 14.17 25.35 -7.19
CA ARG A 182 13.98 26.50 -8.11
C ARG A 182 12.76 27.35 -7.76
N ARG A 183 11.71 26.71 -7.22
CA ARG A 183 10.49 27.38 -6.80
C ARG A 183 10.61 28.02 -5.41
N GLY A 184 11.68 27.73 -4.67
CA GLY A 184 11.83 28.19 -3.27
C GLY A 184 10.92 27.47 -2.29
N ILE A 185 10.49 26.23 -2.60
CA ILE A 185 9.66 25.42 -1.72
C ILE A 185 10.50 24.97 -0.52
N LEU A 186 10.18 25.43 0.68
CA LEU A 186 11.00 25.27 1.89
C LEU A 186 11.24 23.80 2.29
N VAL A 187 10.36 22.90 1.91
CA VAL A 187 10.45 21.45 2.21
C VAL A 187 11.25 20.66 1.19
N ALA A 188 11.95 21.29 0.24
CA ALA A 188 12.72 20.62 -0.81
C ALA A 188 13.75 19.60 -0.27
N ALA A 189 14.39 19.91 0.86
CA ALA A 189 15.37 19.07 1.54
C ALA A 189 14.76 18.07 2.55
N LYS A 190 13.44 18.10 2.78
CA LYS A 190 12.78 17.20 3.73
C LYS A 190 12.94 15.74 3.29
N PRO A 191 13.33 14.82 4.20
CA PRO A 191 13.38 13.39 3.87
C PRO A 191 12.04 12.86 3.42
N ASP A 192 12.08 11.83 2.55
CA ASP A 192 10.86 11.13 2.16
C ASP A 192 10.26 10.39 3.36
N SER A 193 8.94 10.30 3.39
CA SER A 193 8.25 9.44 4.35
C SER A 193 8.59 7.98 4.02
N HIS A 194 9.10 7.25 5.00
CA HIS A 194 9.36 5.82 4.91
C HIS A 194 8.46 5.09 5.91
N ASP A 195 8.11 3.86 5.59
CA ASP A 195 7.34 2.97 6.45
C ASP A 195 5.86 3.36 6.68
N ILE A 196 5.20 2.60 7.51
CA ILE A 196 3.80 2.78 7.88
C ILE A 196 3.67 4.07 8.71
N CYS A 197 2.87 5.02 8.23
CA CYS A 197 2.81 6.38 8.78
C CYS A 197 2.41 6.45 10.26
N PHE A 198 1.66 5.48 10.78
CA PHE A 198 1.25 5.41 12.19
C PHE A 198 2.14 4.49 13.05
N ILE A 199 3.21 3.92 12.48
CA ILE A 199 4.25 3.15 13.19
C ILE A 199 5.59 3.84 12.96
N PRO A 200 5.88 4.93 13.70
CA PRO A 200 7.00 5.82 13.38
C PRO A 200 8.39 5.23 13.61
N ASP A 201 8.50 4.20 14.44
CA ASP A 201 9.73 3.48 14.76
C ASP A 201 9.99 2.30 13.81
N GLY A 202 9.02 1.96 12.92
CA GLY A 202 9.09 0.81 12.02
C GLY A 202 8.97 -0.55 12.72
N ASP A 203 8.78 -0.58 14.04
CA ASP A 203 8.57 -1.82 14.80
C ASP A 203 7.10 -2.26 14.78
N THR A 204 6.68 -2.82 13.65
CA THR A 204 5.32 -3.34 13.47
C THR A 204 4.97 -4.42 14.50
N ALA A 205 5.91 -5.31 14.82
CA ALA A 205 5.65 -6.40 15.77
C ALA A 205 5.44 -5.87 17.18
N GLY A 206 6.31 -4.97 17.66
CA GLY A 206 6.15 -4.32 18.96
C GLY A 206 4.93 -3.42 19.03
N TRP A 207 4.56 -2.76 17.93
CA TRP A 207 3.32 -1.97 17.86
C TRP A 207 2.08 -2.85 17.96
N LEU A 208 2.01 -3.96 17.21
CA LEU A 208 0.90 -4.91 17.24
C LEU A 208 0.75 -5.58 18.60
N SER A 209 1.85 -5.92 19.28
CA SER A 209 1.81 -6.54 20.62
C SER A 209 1.19 -5.63 21.70
N ARG A 210 1.12 -4.32 21.45
CA ARG A 210 0.40 -3.37 22.31
C ARG A 210 -1.09 -3.26 21.97
N GLN A 211 -1.51 -3.75 20.80
CA GLN A 211 -2.90 -3.68 20.31
C GLN A 211 -3.63 -5.01 20.40
N ILE A 212 -2.90 -6.12 20.26
CA ILE A 212 -3.45 -7.47 20.25
C ILE A 212 -2.91 -8.22 21.47
N GLU A 213 -3.79 -8.87 22.22
CA GLU A 213 -3.38 -9.70 23.34
C GLU A 213 -2.44 -10.82 22.87
N SER A 214 -1.25 -10.85 23.44
CA SER A 214 -0.24 -11.84 23.10
C SER A 214 -0.38 -13.07 23.96
N VAL A 215 -0.71 -14.21 23.36
CA VAL A 215 -0.82 -15.51 24.03
C VAL A 215 0.34 -16.38 23.55
N PRO A 216 1.17 -16.95 24.46
CA PRO A 216 2.23 -17.87 24.06
C PRO A 216 1.69 -19.10 23.33
N GLY A 217 2.39 -19.51 22.27
CA GLY A 217 2.01 -20.67 21.46
C GLY A 217 3.21 -21.49 21.00
N GLU A 218 2.93 -22.47 20.16
CA GLU A 218 3.93 -23.43 19.69
C GLU A 218 4.42 -23.10 18.29
N VAL A 219 5.72 -23.35 18.06
CA VAL A 219 6.30 -23.38 16.72
C VAL A 219 6.51 -24.86 16.36
N LEU A 220 5.85 -25.29 15.28
CA LEU A 220 5.92 -26.64 14.77
C LEU A 220 6.70 -26.72 13.46
N ASP A 221 7.43 -27.80 13.26
CA ASP A 221 8.03 -28.12 11.97
C ASP A 221 6.96 -28.66 11.01
N ALA A 222 6.83 -28.04 9.83
CA ALA A 222 5.76 -28.33 8.87
C ALA A 222 5.87 -29.71 8.22
N GLU A 223 7.05 -30.32 8.18
CA GLU A 223 7.26 -31.63 7.57
C GLU A 223 7.00 -32.78 8.54
N THR A 224 7.34 -32.56 9.83
CA THR A 224 7.29 -33.61 10.85
C THR A 224 6.16 -33.44 11.86
N GLY A 225 5.60 -32.23 11.97
CA GLY A 225 4.64 -31.85 13.00
C GLY A 225 5.25 -31.70 14.40
N ASN A 226 6.55 -31.87 14.55
CA ASN A 226 7.20 -31.79 15.86
C ASN A 226 7.32 -30.35 16.34
N LYS A 227 7.22 -30.18 17.65
CA LYS A 227 7.48 -28.88 18.29
C LYS A 227 8.98 -28.55 18.23
N VAL A 228 9.31 -27.43 17.64
CA VAL A 228 10.70 -26.93 17.49
C VAL A 228 10.96 -25.62 18.24
N GLY A 229 9.92 -25.01 18.80
CA GLY A 229 10.05 -23.77 19.56
C GLY A 229 8.73 -23.29 20.19
N THR A 230 8.78 -22.05 20.67
CA THR A 230 7.61 -21.34 21.19
C THR A 230 7.66 -19.89 20.73
N HIS A 231 6.51 -19.22 20.73
CA HIS A 231 6.40 -17.80 20.40
C HIS A 231 5.49 -17.08 21.41
N ALA A 232 5.56 -15.74 21.44
CA ALA A 232 4.75 -14.92 22.34
C ALA A 232 3.33 -14.66 21.83
N GLY A 233 3.09 -14.80 20.52
CA GLY A 233 1.80 -14.60 19.85
C GLY A 233 1.95 -14.82 18.35
N ALA A 234 1.04 -15.64 17.76
CA ALA A 234 1.12 -16.01 16.34
C ALA A 234 0.94 -14.80 15.41
N HIS A 235 0.18 -13.78 15.81
CA HIS A 235 -0.05 -12.54 15.06
C HIS A 235 1.23 -11.74 14.75
N ALA A 236 2.34 -11.98 15.47
CA ALA A 236 3.62 -11.32 15.22
C ALA A 236 4.42 -11.95 14.07
N PHE A 237 3.91 -13.00 13.45
CA PHE A 237 4.58 -13.74 12.39
C PHE A 237 3.91 -13.56 11.04
N THR A 238 4.75 -13.61 9.99
CA THR A 238 4.29 -13.50 8.60
C THR A 238 4.92 -14.61 7.77
N VAL A 239 4.17 -15.19 6.84
CA VAL A 239 4.66 -16.20 5.89
C VAL A 239 5.87 -15.67 5.12
N GLY A 240 6.95 -16.44 5.06
CA GLY A 240 8.24 -16.05 4.49
C GLY A 240 9.22 -15.42 5.49
N GLN A 241 8.81 -15.14 6.72
CA GLN A 241 9.69 -14.61 7.77
C GLN A 241 10.76 -15.63 8.15
N ARG A 242 12.02 -15.16 8.27
CA ARG A 242 13.16 -15.97 8.69
C ARG A 242 13.72 -15.54 10.05
N ARG A 243 13.68 -14.25 10.35
CA ARG A 243 14.27 -13.70 11.58
C ARG A 243 13.27 -13.72 12.73
N GLY A 244 13.78 -13.75 13.96
CA GLY A 244 12.93 -13.74 15.15
C GLY A 244 12.26 -15.08 15.48
N LEU A 245 12.64 -16.16 14.79
CA LEU A 245 12.23 -17.51 15.12
C LEU A 245 13.10 -18.02 16.28
N ALA A 246 12.54 -18.08 17.49
CA ALA A 246 13.23 -18.63 18.65
C ALA A 246 13.18 -20.17 18.61
N LEU A 247 13.86 -20.78 17.64
CA LEU A 247 13.94 -22.23 17.50
C LEU A 247 14.92 -22.81 18.54
N GLY A 248 14.41 -23.58 19.48
CA GLY A 248 15.22 -24.20 20.55
C GLY A 248 16.06 -25.39 20.08
N ASN A 249 15.63 -26.10 19.04
CA ASN A 249 16.35 -27.19 18.43
C ASN A 249 16.63 -26.90 16.95
N PRO A 250 17.89 -26.74 16.53
CA PRO A 250 18.20 -26.72 15.10
C PRO A 250 17.77 -28.08 14.52
N THR A 251 17.04 -28.04 13.43
CA THR A 251 16.68 -29.25 12.67
C THR A 251 17.98 -29.95 12.23
N GLY A 252 18.01 -31.27 12.33
CA GLY A 252 19.22 -32.08 12.15
C GLY A 252 19.84 -32.02 10.73
N ASP A 253 19.15 -31.38 9.77
CA ASP A 253 19.61 -31.16 8.40
C ASP A 253 20.43 -29.89 8.21
N GLY A 254 20.50 -28.99 9.20
CA GLY A 254 21.20 -27.71 9.12
C GLY A 254 20.56 -26.67 8.17
N GLU A 255 19.41 -26.97 7.59
CA GLU A 255 18.72 -26.06 6.68
C GLU A 255 18.05 -24.90 7.40
N ARG A 256 17.97 -23.77 6.69
CA ARG A 256 17.29 -22.57 7.21
C ARG A 256 15.78 -22.80 7.24
N ARG A 257 15.13 -22.40 8.30
CA ARG A 257 13.68 -22.45 8.46
C ARG A 257 13.05 -21.08 8.24
N TYR A 258 11.86 -21.11 7.66
CA TYR A 258 11.01 -19.95 7.36
C TYR A 258 9.61 -20.23 7.90
N VAL A 259 8.88 -19.19 8.26
CA VAL A 259 7.45 -19.32 8.53
C VAL A 259 6.76 -19.72 7.23
N VAL A 260 6.13 -20.88 7.21
CA VAL A 260 5.41 -21.40 6.05
C VAL A 260 3.90 -21.27 6.20
N ASP A 261 3.40 -21.23 7.44
CA ASP A 261 2.01 -21.00 7.75
C ASP A 261 1.84 -20.40 9.15
N VAL A 262 0.73 -19.66 9.37
CA VAL A 262 0.36 -19.04 10.64
C VAL A 262 -1.10 -19.38 10.94
N ASP A 263 -1.33 -20.31 11.84
CA ASP A 263 -2.66 -20.67 12.35
C ASP A 263 -2.96 -19.88 13.61
N VAL A 264 -3.52 -18.68 13.44
CA VAL A 264 -3.86 -17.82 14.59
C VAL A 264 -4.96 -18.41 15.44
N LYS A 265 -5.89 -19.17 14.86
CA LYS A 265 -7.02 -19.78 15.57
C LYS A 265 -6.55 -20.80 16.62
N ASN A 266 -5.54 -21.59 16.27
CA ASN A 266 -4.93 -22.58 17.15
C ASN A 266 -3.66 -22.03 17.83
N ASN A 267 -3.28 -20.79 17.54
CA ASN A 267 -2.09 -20.10 18.04
C ASN A 267 -0.80 -20.91 17.77
N VAL A 268 -0.64 -21.37 16.52
CA VAL A 268 0.48 -22.17 16.03
C VAL A 268 1.18 -21.46 14.87
N VAL A 269 2.51 -21.45 14.92
CA VAL A 269 3.34 -21.03 13.79
C VAL A 269 4.05 -22.24 13.21
N MET A 270 3.88 -22.48 11.92
CA MET A 270 4.54 -23.58 11.22
C MET A 270 5.79 -23.06 10.51
N VAL A 271 6.91 -23.76 10.70
CA VAL A 271 8.18 -23.45 10.05
C VAL A 271 8.66 -24.62 9.21
N GLY A 272 9.35 -24.33 8.10
CA GLY A 272 9.85 -25.36 7.22
C GLY A 272 10.95 -24.86 6.27
N PRO A 273 11.48 -25.74 5.42
CA PRO A 273 12.46 -25.39 4.42
C PRO A 273 11.86 -24.44 3.36
N PRO A 274 12.71 -23.65 2.66
CA PRO A 274 12.25 -22.62 1.71
C PRO A 274 11.40 -23.18 0.56
N VAL A 275 11.54 -24.44 0.20
CA VAL A 275 10.75 -25.08 -0.87
C VAL A 275 9.25 -25.14 -0.56
N LEU A 276 8.87 -25.17 0.72
CA LEU A 276 7.46 -25.13 1.12
C LEU A 276 6.79 -23.76 0.93
N LEU A 277 7.59 -22.74 0.65
CA LEU A 277 7.11 -21.39 0.31
C LEU A 277 6.87 -21.20 -1.19
N ASP A 278 7.31 -22.14 -2.03
CA ASP A 278 7.17 -22.00 -3.48
C ASP A 278 5.71 -22.19 -3.90
N ILE A 279 5.13 -21.12 -4.46
CA ILE A 279 3.74 -21.08 -4.93
C ILE A 279 3.68 -20.59 -6.38
N ASP A 280 2.66 -20.98 -7.09
CA ASP A 280 2.39 -20.53 -8.45
C ASP A 280 0.91 -20.17 -8.69
N LEU A 281 0.03 -20.49 -7.75
CA LEU A 281 -1.38 -20.11 -7.81
C LEU A 281 -1.75 -19.18 -6.65
N ILE A 282 -2.34 -18.04 -7.00
CA ILE A 282 -2.82 -17.02 -6.06
C ILE A 282 -4.35 -16.97 -6.17
N GLU A 283 -5.03 -17.30 -5.08
CA GLU A 283 -6.48 -17.13 -4.94
C GLU A 283 -6.74 -15.78 -4.26
N THR A 284 -7.74 -15.04 -4.75
CA THR A 284 -7.97 -13.67 -4.29
C THR A 284 -9.42 -13.42 -3.89
N ILE A 285 -9.61 -12.34 -3.16
CA ILE A 285 -10.91 -11.79 -2.77
C ILE A 285 -10.95 -10.28 -3.05
N LYS A 286 -12.14 -9.70 -3.03
CA LYS A 286 -12.37 -8.25 -3.17
C LYS A 286 -11.67 -7.65 -4.41
N PRO A 287 -11.87 -8.19 -5.63
CA PRO A 287 -11.27 -7.61 -6.82
C PRO A 287 -11.79 -6.19 -7.06
N ARG A 288 -10.90 -5.30 -7.46
CA ARG A 288 -11.19 -3.93 -7.89
C ARG A 288 -10.59 -3.71 -9.27
N TRP A 289 -11.36 -3.06 -10.14
CA TRP A 289 -10.98 -2.85 -11.53
C TRP A 289 -10.79 -1.37 -11.82
N SER A 290 -9.66 -1.04 -12.42
CA SER A 290 -9.32 0.33 -12.83
C SER A 290 -9.90 0.70 -14.20
N GLY A 291 -10.63 -0.20 -14.82
CA GLY A 291 -11.26 -0.07 -16.13
C GLY A 291 -12.16 -1.28 -16.42
N PRO A 292 -12.41 -1.60 -17.70
CA PRO A 292 -13.17 -2.77 -18.09
C PRO A 292 -12.57 -4.07 -17.53
N ILE A 293 -13.44 -4.98 -17.09
CA ILE A 293 -13.03 -6.29 -16.57
C ILE A 293 -12.44 -7.11 -17.72
N PRO A 294 -11.20 -7.63 -17.60
CA PRO A 294 -10.59 -8.45 -18.65
C PRO A 294 -11.29 -9.78 -18.84
N ALA A 295 -11.10 -10.42 -20.00
CA ALA A 295 -11.54 -11.79 -20.19
C ALA A 295 -10.72 -12.78 -19.34
N SER A 296 -11.36 -13.88 -18.89
CA SER A 296 -10.61 -14.98 -18.26
C SER A 296 -9.62 -15.58 -19.26
N GLY A 297 -8.41 -15.92 -18.81
CA GLY A 297 -7.31 -16.35 -19.66
C GLY A 297 -6.40 -15.22 -20.17
N THR A 298 -6.69 -13.96 -19.81
CA THR A 298 -5.85 -12.81 -20.18
C THR A 298 -4.45 -12.93 -19.57
N ARG A 299 -3.43 -12.69 -20.41
CA ARG A 299 -2.04 -12.59 -19.97
C ARG A 299 -1.81 -11.25 -19.30
N ILE A 300 -1.22 -11.28 -18.12
CA ILE A 300 -0.95 -10.10 -17.29
C ILE A 300 0.45 -10.17 -16.68
N HIS A 301 0.86 -9.08 -16.05
CA HIS A 301 1.91 -9.10 -15.04
C HIS A 301 1.27 -8.80 -13.68
N VAL A 302 1.68 -9.50 -12.64
CA VAL A 302 1.17 -9.26 -11.27
C VAL A 302 2.29 -8.83 -10.35
N GLN A 303 2.08 -7.74 -9.64
CA GLN A 303 2.98 -7.25 -8.59
C GLN A 303 2.32 -7.49 -7.23
N ILE A 304 3.07 -8.09 -6.30
CA ILE A 304 2.58 -8.51 -4.99
C ILE A 304 3.22 -7.75 -3.81
N ARG A 305 4.15 -6.86 -4.09
CA ARG A 305 4.83 -5.99 -3.11
C ARG A 305 5.13 -4.65 -3.73
N ALA A 306 5.08 -3.59 -2.93
CA ALA A 306 5.32 -2.22 -3.41
C ALA A 306 6.68 -2.04 -4.12
N HIS A 307 7.71 -2.72 -3.64
CA HIS A 307 9.07 -2.69 -4.21
C HIS A 307 9.48 -4.07 -4.79
N GLY A 308 8.55 -4.75 -5.44
CA GLY A 308 8.79 -6.04 -6.08
C GLY A 308 8.64 -5.95 -7.60
N ASP A 309 9.26 -6.89 -8.30
CA ASP A 309 9.07 -7.03 -9.74
C ASP A 309 7.65 -7.50 -10.06
N ALA A 310 7.13 -7.11 -11.21
CA ALA A 310 5.89 -7.64 -11.75
C ALA A 310 6.17 -8.97 -12.47
N LEU A 311 5.48 -10.02 -12.05
CA LEU A 311 5.68 -11.39 -12.50
C LEU A 311 4.70 -11.73 -13.63
N PRO A 312 5.13 -12.42 -14.69
CA PRO A 312 4.24 -12.88 -15.75
C PRO A 312 3.26 -13.92 -15.22
N ALA A 313 1.98 -13.77 -15.60
CA ALA A 313 0.90 -14.60 -15.10
C ALA A 313 -0.29 -14.65 -16.06
N THR A 314 -1.21 -15.57 -15.78
CA THR A 314 -2.51 -15.67 -16.44
C THR A 314 -3.61 -15.36 -15.42
N LEU A 315 -4.50 -14.47 -15.78
CA LEU A 315 -5.68 -14.11 -14.98
C LEU A 315 -6.82 -15.07 -15.28
N HIS A 316 -7.42 -15.64 -14.25
CA HIS A 316 -8.63 -16.44 -14.35
C HIS A 316 -9.77 -15.78 -13.57
N ILE A 317 -10.90 -15.62 -14.24
CA ILE A 317 -12.13 -15.09 -13.64
C ILE A 317 -13.19 -16.19 -13.73
N GLY A 318 -13.62 -16.66 -12.57
CA GLY A 318 -14.65 -17.67 -12.41
C GLY A 318 -16.03 -17.07 -12.12
N ASP A 319 -16.97 -17.94 -11.80
CA ASP A 319 -18.32 -17.54 -11.45
C ASP A 319 -18.35 -16.64 -10.21
N GLY A 320 -19.23 -15.65 -10.21
CA GLY A 320 -19.35 -14.70 -9.10
C GLY A 320 -18.15 -13.76 -8.91
N ASN A 321 -17.40 -13.46 -9.98
CA ASN A 321 -16.19 -12.63 -9.94
C ASN A 321 -15.06 -13.16 -9.03
N GLN A 322 -14.98 -14.46 -8.85
CA GLN A 322 -13.80 -15.06 -8.23
C GLN A 322 -12.59 -14.88 -9.13
N VAL A 323 -11.55 -14.27 -8.60
CA VAL A 323 -10.31 -14.01 -9.34
C VAL A 323 -9.21 -14.90 -8.79
N SER A 324 -8.53 -15.61 -9.68
CA SER A 324 -7.28 -16.32 -9.38
C SER A 324 -6.21 -15.98 -10.42
N ILE A 325 -4.96 -16.06 -10.00
CA ILE A 325 -3.81 -15.68 -10.81
C ILE A 325 -2.83 -16.84 -10.82
N GLN A 326 -2.62 -17.42 -12.00
CA GLN A 326 -1.63 -18.46 -12.23
C GLN A 326 -0.33 -17.82 -12.68
N LEU A 327 0.73 -17.92 -11.87
CA LEU A 327 2.07 -17.46 -12.22
C LEU A 327 2.72 -18.43 -13.21
N ASP A 328 3.61 -17.92 -14.06
CA ASP A 328 4.39 -18.74 -14.98
C ASP A 328 5.52 -19.48 -14.26
N ASP A 329 6.10 -18.84 -13.23
CA ASP A 329 7.18 -19.38 -12.42
C ASP A 329 6.81 -19.37 -10.93
N TYR A 330 7.54 -20.15 -10.14
CA TYR A 330 7.33 -20.16 -8.69
C TYR A 330 7.75 -18.87 -8.03
N LEU A 331 6.90 -18.37 -7.15
CA LEU A 331 7.18 -17.28 -6.23
C LEU A 331 7.40 -17.85 -4.84
N ARG A 332 8.37 -17.29 -4.11
CA ARG A 332 8.66 -17.71 -2.75
C ARG A 332 8.06 -16.78 -1.71
N GLY A 333 7.09 -17.31 -0.98
CA GLY A 333 6.50 -16.66 0.19
C GLY A 333 5.56 -15.51 -0.16
N LEU A 334 4.26 -15.79 -0.16
CA LEU A 334 3.20 -14.80 -0.29
C LEU A 334 2.19 -14.99 0.84
N ALA A 335 2.05 -13.99 1.68
CA ALA A 335 1.10 -14.00 2.79
C ALA A 335 -0.31 -13.61 2.33
N ALA A 336 -1.33 -14.24 2.92
CA ALA A 336 -2.70 -13.76 2.81
C ALA A 336 -2.80 -12.30 3.35
N GLY A 337 -3.71 -11.52 2.79
CA GLY A 337 -3.87 -10.09 3.12
C GLY A 337 -3.02 -9.15 2.26
N GLN A 338 -1.99 -9.64 1.56
CA GLN A 338 -1.24 -8.84 0.59
C GLN A 338 -2.12 -8.48 -0.61
N ALA A 339 -1.78 -7.40 -1.31
CA ALA A 339 -2.44 -7.04 -2.55
C ALA A 339 -1.71 -7.65 -3.76
N ALA A 340 -2.49 -8.18 -4.69
CA ALA A 340 -2.04 -8.53 -6.03
C ALA A 340 -2.51 -7.44 -7.00
N VAL A 341 -1.59 -6.61 -7.50
CA VAL A 341 -1.90 -5.55 -8.47
C VAL A 341 -1.55 -6.04 -9.86
N MET A 342 -2.50 -5.98 -10.77
CA MET A 342 -2.45 -6.55 -12.11
C MET A 342 -2.14 -5.46 -13.14
N TYR A 343 -1.26 -5.78 -14.07
CA TYR A 343 -0.79 -4.86 -15.11
C TYR A 343 -0.86 -5.47 -16.51
N ASP A 344 -1.14 -4.62 -17.48
CA ASP A 344 -0.92 -4.84 -18.91
C ASP A 344 0.16 -3.84 -19.37
N GLY A 345 1.39 -4.31 -19.53
CA GLY A 345 2.54 -3.42 -19.71
C GLY A 345 2.72 -2.47 -18.52
N THR A 346 2.56 -1.18 -18.75
CA THR A 346 2.59 -0.14 -17.70
C THR A 346 1.20 0.18 -17.13
N ARG A 347 0.13 -0.22 -17.82
CA ARG A 347 -1.25 0.05 -17.42
C ARG A 347 -1.66 -0.80 -16.24
N VAL A 348 -2.25 -0.19 -15.22
CA VAL A 348 -2.90 -0.88 -14.11
C VAL A 348 -4.28 -1.35 -14.58
N ILE A 349 -4.52 -2.66 -14.51
CA ILE A 349 -5.81 -3.27 -14.82
C ILE A 349 -6.73 -3.23 -13.59
N GLY A 350 -6.14 -3.46 -12.41
CA GLY A 350 -6.84 -3.51 -11.15
C GLY A 350 -6.04 -4.24 -10.09
N SER A 351 -6.69 -4.53 -8.97
CA SER A 351 -6.08 -5.26 -7.86
C SER A 351 -7.06 -6.21 -7.19
N ALA A 352 -6.52 -7.14 -6.39
CA ALA A 352 -7.31 -7.99 -5.52
C ALA A 352 -6.51 -8.32 -4.25
N THR A 353 -7.21 -8.66 -3.17
CA THR A 353 -6.55 -9.09 -1.93
C THR A 353 -6.26 -10.59 -2.00
N VAL A 354 -5.04 -11.00 -1.72
CA VAL A 354 -4.65 -12.40 -1.62
C VAL A 354 -5.37 -13.05 -0.44
N SER A 355 -6.19 -14.05 -0.73
CA SER A 355 -6.85 -14.86 0.31
C SER A 355 -6.02 -16.10 0.65
N ARG A 356 -5.40 -16.70 -0.36
CA ARG A 356 -4.56 -17.89 -0.23
C ARG A 356 -3.57 -17.95 -1.38
N SER A 357 -2.41 -18.51 -1.10
CA SER A 357 -1.44 -18.87 -2.13
C SER A 357 -1.03 -20.34 -1.96
N ARG A 358 -0.82 -21.06 -3.04
CA ARG A 358 -0.44 -22.46 -3.01
C ARG A 358 0.33 -22.87 -4.26
N ARG A 359 0.95 -24.02 -4.19
CA ARG A 359 1.47 -24.69 -5.38
C ARG A 359 0.32 -25.38 -6.10
N SER A 360 0.20 -25.16 -7.41
CA SER A 360 -0.74 -25.93 -8.24
C SER A 360 -0.32 -27.40 -8.19
N ALA A 361 -1.30 -28.31 -8.16
CA ALA A 361 -1.00 -29.72 -8.31
C ALA A 361 -0.36 -29.91 -9.70
N SER A 362 0.78 -30.59 -9.76
CA SER A 362 1.34 -31.01 -11.04
C SER A 362 0.28 -31.88 -11.76
N VAL A 363 -0.13 -31.40 -12.94
CA VAL A 363 -1.03 -32.16 -13.83
C VAL A 363 -0.29 -33.34 -14.39
#